data_1e2a72a587219e6eef735b14187959ed
#
_entry.id   1e2a72a587219e6eef735b14187959ed
#
_cell.length_a   1.000
_cell.length_b   1.000
_cell.length_c   1.000
_cell.angle_alpha   90.00
_cell.angle_beta   90.00
_cell.angle_gamma   90.00
#
_symmetry.space_group_name_H-M   'P 1'
#
loop_
_entity.id
_entity.type
_entity.pdbx_description
1 polymer ?
#
loop_
_entity_poly.entity_id
_entity_poly.type
_entity_poly.pdbx_seq_one_letter_code
_entity_poly.pdbx_strand_id
1 'polypeptide(L)'
;IGAGATSGGAMDPSNLLKPALSGGQMRCIGSTTYKEFRNHFEKDRALLRRFQKIDVTEPTIEDTVKILTGLRSAFESHHSVKYTPDAIKAAVELSARYIND
;
A
#
# COMPACT_ATOMS: atom_id res chain seq x y z
N ILE A 1 -1.74 13.42 -1.53
CA ILE A 1 -1.80 14.07 -2.85
C ILE A 1 -3.25 14.18 -3.24
N GLY A 2 -3.68 15.37 -3.65
CA GLY A 2 -5.08 15.64 -3.96
C GLY A 2 -6.02 15.77 -2.76
N ALA A 3 -5.54 15.63 -1.53
CA ALA A 3 -6.33 15.90 -0.33
C ALA A 3 -6.65 17.39 -0.26
N GLY A 4 -7.94 17.74 -0.16
CA GLY A 4 -8.39 19.13 -0.15
C GLY A 4 -8.59 19.76 -1.54
N ALA A 5 -8.46 19.01 -2.61
CA ALA A 5 -8.80 19.42 -3.97
C ALA A 5 -10.34 19.48 -4.13
N THR A 6 -11.00 20.35 -3.37
CA THR A 6 -12.38 20.75 -3.60
C THR A 6 -12.38 22.00 -4.45
N SER A 7 -13.42 22.18 -5.22
CA SER A 7 -13.62 23.31 -6.16
C SER A 7 -13.64 24.71 -5.54
N GLY A 8 -13.09 24.87 -4.35
CA GLY A 8 -13.09 26.09 -3.54
C GLY A 8 -11.74 26.61 -3.08
N GLY A 9 -10.63 26.23 -3.72
CA GLY A 9 -9.32 26.87 -3.46
C GLY A 9 -8.58 26.45 -2.20
N ALA A 10 -8.87 25.28 -1.64
CA ALA A 10 -8.09 24.70 -0.55
C ALA A 10 -6.68 24.34 -1.07
N MET A 11 -5.63 24.74 -0.34
CA MET A 11 -4.24 24.43 -0.69
C MET A 11 -4.02 22.92 -0.64
N ASP A 12 -3.59 22.36 -1.77
CA ASP A 12 -3.14 20.97 -1.83
C ASP A 12 -1.89 20.79 -0.97
N PRO A 13 -1.90 19.90 0.05
CA PRO A 13 -0.74 19.64 0.88
C PRO A 13 0.52 19.24 0.10
N SER A 14 0.38 18.70 -1.10
CA SER A 14 1.50 18.35 -1.97
C SER A 14 2.36 19.56 -2.32
N ASN A 15 1.79 20.75 -2.44
CA ASN A 15 2.53 21.97 -2.73
C ASN A 15 3.41 22.42 -1.57
N LEU A 16 3.07 22.05 -0.33
CA LEU A 16 3.89 22.32 0.85
C LEU A 16 5.09 21.37 0.94
N LEU A 17 4.95 20.16 0.44
CA LEU A 17 6.00 19.13 0.48
C LEU A 17 7.03 19.26 -0.65
N LYS A 18 6.64 19.81 -1.79
CA LYS A 18 7.51 19.96 -2.96
C LYS A 18 8.85 20.66 -2.67
N PRO A 19 8.89 21.81 -1.95
CA PRO A 19 10.16 22.48 -1.65
C PRO A 19 11.08 21.63 -0.77
N ALA A 20 10.55 20.95 0.23
CA ALA A 20 11.31 20.09 1.12
C ALA A 20 11.91 18.88 0.41
N LEU A 21 11.15 18.28 -0.51
CA LEU A 21 11.62 17.18 -1.35
C LEU A 21 12.67 17.65 -2.37
N SER A 22 12.50 18.84 -2.93
CA SER A 22 13.45 19.43 -3.89
C SER A 22 14.79 19.73 -3.27
N GLY A 23 14.82 20.20 -2.02
CA GLY A 23 16.04 20.52 -1.29
C GLY A 23 16.84 19.32 -0.81
N GLY A 24 16.34 18.10 -1.01
CA GLY A 24 16.98 16.89 -0.52
C GLY A 24 17.00 16.75 1.00
N GLN A 25 16.29 17.61 1.70
CA GLN A 25 16.25 17.63 3.16
C GLN A 25 15.31 16.57 3.75
N MET A 26 14.42 16.03 2.94
CA MET A 26 13.41 15.06 3.37
C MET A 26 13.44 13.82 2.49
N ARG A 27 13.42 12.66 3.14
CA ARG A 27 13.17 11.38 2.48
C ARG A 27 11.74 10.95 2.77
N CYS A 28 11.04 10.50 1.76
CA CYS A 28 9.64 10.15 1.88
C CYS A 28 9.37 8.80 1.20
N ILE A 29 8.60 7.95 1.89
CA ILE A 29 8.04 6.73 1.33
C ILE A 29 6.53 6.88 1.41
N GLY A 30 5.85 6.78 0.29
CA GLY A 30 4.40 6.85 0.21
C GLY A 30 3.82 5.57 -0.37
N SER A 31 2.60 5.23 0.03
CA SER A 31 1.84 4.14 -0.57
C SER A 31 0.56 4.68 -1.19
N THR A 32 0.14 4.07 -2.28
CA THR A 32 -1.06 4.47 -3.02
C THR A 32 -1.57 3.29 -3.84
N THR A 33 -2.76 3.41 -4.38
CA THR A 33 -3.29 2.46 -5.36
C THR A 33 -2.92 2.87 -6.78
N TYR A 34 -2.97 1.94 -7.73
CA TYR A 34 -2.73 2.25 -9.14
C TYR A 34 -3.70 3.30 -9.68
N LYS A 35 -4.95 3.26 -9.23
CA LYS A 35 -5.98 4.23 -9.62
C LYS A 35 -5.66 5.64 -9.13
N GLU A 36 -5.32 5.78 -7.85
CA GLU A 36 -4.97 7.07 -7.25
C GLU A 36 -3.66 7.62 -7.80
N PHE A 37 -2.66 6.76 -7.98
CA PHE A 37 -1.40 7.13 -8.60
C PHE A 37 -1.62 7.75 -9.99
N ARG A 38 -2.42 7.09 -10.82
CA ARG A 38 -2.76 7.56 -12.17
C ARG A 38 -3.56 8.87 -12.15
N ASN A 39 -4.53 8.98 -11.25
CA ASN A 39 -5.44 10.12 -11.21
C ASN A 39 -4.80 11.38 -10.63
N HIS A 40 -3.88 11.23 -9.68
CA HIS A 40 -3.35 12.36 -8.91
C HIS A 40 -1.84 12.53 -9.04
N PHE A 41 -1.08 11.45 -9.00
CA PHE A 41 0.37 11.51 -8.95
C PHE A 41 1.01 11.67 -10.33
N GLU A 42 0.60 10.91 -11.32
CA GLU A 42 1.13 11.01 -12.69
C GLU A 42 0.90 12.37 -13.33
N LYS A 43 -0.15 13.07 -12.93
CA LYS A 43 -0.47 14.41 -13.42
C LYS A 43 0.46 15.49 -12.87
N ASP A 44 1.10 15.24 -11.75
CA ASP A 44 2.05 16.16 -11.13
C ASP A 44 3.49 15.75 -11.47
N ARG A 45 3.99 16.29 -12.57
CA ARG A 45 5.35 16.00 -13.04
C ARG A 45 6.44 16.39 -12.06
N ALA A 46 6.19 17.41 -11.25
CA ALA A 46 7.15 17.85 -10.24
C ALA A 46 7.32 16.82 -9.11
N LEU A 47 6.25 16.15 -8.70
CA LEU A 47 6.31 15.05 -7.75
C LEU A 47 6.85 13.78 -8.39
N LEU A 48 6.39 13.44 -9.59
CA LEU A 48 6.79 12.23 -10.30
C LEU A 48 8.31 12.12 -10.47
N ARG A 49 9.00 13.23 -10.72
CA ARG A 49 10.45 13.29 -10.86
C ARG A 49 11.22 13.04 -9.57
N ARG A 50 10.57 13.22 -8.42
CA ARG A 50 11.21 13.12 -7.09
C ARG A 50 10.98 11.79 -6.41
N PHE A 51 10.16 10.93 -6.99
CA PHE A 51 9.83 9.61 -6.45
C PHE A 51 10.17 8.53 -7.46
N GLN A 52 10.68 7.44 -6.95
CA GLN A 52 10.81 6.20 -7.70
C GLN A 52 9.60 5.32 -7.43
N LYS A 53 8.90 4.92 -8.49
CA LYS A 53 7.78 3.99 -8.39
C LYS A 53 8.29 2.58 -8.10
N ILE A 54 7.71 1.96 -7.10
CA ILE A 54 7.94 0.57 -6.74
C ILE A 54 6.59 -0.14 -6.80
N ASP A 55 6.42 -1.05 -7.74
CA ASP A 55 5.21 -1.84 -7.85
C ASP A 55 5.22 -2.96 -6.81
N VAL A 56 4.16 -3.02 -6.01
CA VAL A 56 3.91 -4.12 -5.08
C VAL A 56 2.84 -4.98 -5.70
N THR A 57 3.23 -6.14 -6.21
CA THR A 57 2.32 -7.08 -6.85
C THR A 57 1.76 -8.08 -5.85
N GLU A 58 0.58 -8.62 -6.16
CA GLU A 58 -0.02 -9.68 -5.37
C GLU A 58 0.87 -10.92 -5.39
N PRO A 59 1.21 -11.51 -4.23
CA PRO A 59 1.98 -12.74 -4.18
C PRO A 59 1.17 -13.93 -4.67
N THR A 60 1.85 -15.01 -5.04
CA THR A 60 1.20 -16.27 -5.40
C THR A 60 0.49 -16.89 -4.19
N ILE A 61 -0.41 -17.84 -4.43
CA ILE A 61 -1.08 -18.60 -3.37
C ILE A 61 -0.05 -19.27 -2.47
N GLU A 62 0.96 -19.90 -3.05
CA GLU A 62 2.04 -20.57 -2.30
C GLU A 62 2.83 -19.59 -1.42
N ASP A 63 3.20 -18.45 -1.97
CA ASP A 63 3.93 -17.43 -1.23
C ASP A 63 3.07 -16.82 -0.12
N THR A 64 1.79 -16.63 -0.36
CA THR A 64 0.85 -16.13 0.65
C THR A 64 0.70 -17.11 1.81
N VAL A 65 0.64 -18.41 1.54
CA VAL A 65 0.64 -19.44 2.60
C VAL A 65 1.91 -19.36 3.44
N LYS A 66 3.08 -19.17 2.83
CA LYS A 66 4.36 -19.00 3.54
C LYS A 66 4.37 -17.74 4.39
N ILE A 67 3.85 -16.62 3.86
CA ILE A 67 3.75 -15.36 4.59
C ILE A 67 2.86 -15.51 5.82
N LEU A 68 1.67 -16.08 5.69
CA LEU A 68 0.76 -16.31 6.80
C LEU A 68 1.33 -17.30 7.82
N THR A 69 2.02 -18.31 7.39
CA THR A 69 2.71 -19.26 8.28
C THR A 69 3.78 -18.55 9.11
N GLY A 70 4.53 -17.62 8.51
CA GLY A 70 5.51 -16.81 9.23
C GLY A 70 4.88 -15.86 10.26
N LEU A 71 3.68 -15.37 10.00
CA LEU A 71 2.94 -14.47 10.89
C LEU A 71 2.09 -15.20 11.94
N ARG A 72 1.92 -16.52 11.81
CA ARG A 72 1.02 -17.33 12.60
C ARG A 72 1.19 -17.15 14.11
N SER A 73 2.41 -17.20 14.59
CA SER A 73 2.69 -17.10 16.03
C SER A 73 2.26 -15.76 16.63
N ALA A 74 2.45 -14.67 15.91
CA ALA A 74 2.03 -13.35 16.35
C ALA A 74 0.51 -13.23 16.46
N PHE A 75 -0.22 -13.73 15.46
CA PHE A 75 -1.69 -13.74 15.48
C PHE A 75 -2.25 -14.70 16.52
N GLU A 76 -1.64 -15.88 16.68
CA GLU A 76 -2.05 -16.85 17.74
C GLU A 76 -1.91 -16.25 19.13
N SER A 77 -0.81 -15.54 19.40
CA SER A 77 -0.60 -14.85 20.68
C SER A 77 -1.59 -13.73 20.91
N HIS A 78 -1.84 -12.92 19.88
CA HIS A 78 -2.75 -11.77 20.01
C HIS A 78 -4.20 -12.18 20.24
N HIS A 79 -4.67 -13.20 19.54
CA HIS A 79 -6.07 -13.65 19.61
C HIS A 79 -6.31 -14.83 20.55
N SER A 80 -5.28 -15.36 21.18
CA SER A 80 -5.35 -16.53 22.06
C SER A 80 -6.00 -17.76 21.40
N VAL A 81 -5.65 -17.99 20.14
CA VAL A 81 -6.13 -19.10 19.31
C VAL A 81 -4.96 -19.80 18.64
N LYS A 82 -5.19 -20.99 18.10
CA LYS A 82 -4.21 -21.69 17.28
C LYS A 82 -4.76 -21.89 15.87
N TYR A 83 -3.91 -21.65 14.87
CA TYR A 83 -4.23 -21.90 13.47
C TYR A 83 -3.57 -23.19 13.00
N THR A 84 -4.37 -24.12 12.50
CA THR A 84 -3.81 -25.31 11.85
C THR A 84 -3.22 -24.95 10.47
N PRO A 85 -2.24 -25.72 9.96
CA PRO A 85 -1.74 -25.53 8.60
C PRO A 85 -2.86 -25.59 7.55
N ASP A 86 -3.83 -26.47 7.71
CA ASP A 86 -4.99 -26.58 6.80
C ASP A 86 -5.89 -25.33 6.86
N ALA A 87 -6.07 -24.74 8.03
CA ALA A 87 -6.82 -23.49 8.17
C ALA A 87 -6.15 -22.33 7.44
N ILE A 88 -4.84 -22.22 7.53
CA ILE A 88 -4.05 -21.19 6.81
C ILE A 88 -4.18 -21.39 5.30
N LYS A 89 -4.01 -22.62 4.82
CA LYS A 89 -4.15 -22.95 3.40
C LYS A 89 -5.57 -22.64 2.89
N ALA A 90 -6.59 -23.04 3.63
CA ALA A 90 -7.98 -22.74 3.29
C ALA A 90 -8.26 -21.23 3.26
N ALA A 91 -7.73 -20.47 4.21
CA ALA A 91 -7.88 -19.02 4.25
C ALA A 91 -7.32 -18.38 2.97
N VAL A 92 -6.14 -18.79 2.53
CA VAL A 92 -5.52 -18.27 1.30
C VAL A 92 -6.31 -18.68 0.05
N GLU A 93 -6.63 -19.96 -0.11
CA GLU A 93 -7.32 -20.48 -1.28
C GLU A 93 -8.73 -19.87 -1.42
N LEU A 94 -9.48 -19.76 -0.33
CA LEU A 94 -10.81 -19.19 -0.36
C LEU A 94 -10.78 -17.68 -0.60
N SER A 95 -9.83 -16.98 -0.02
CA SER A 95 -9.64 -15.54 -0.28
C SER A 95 -9.32 -15.28 -1.76
N ALA A 96 -8.40 -16.04 -2.33
CA ALA A 96 -8.05 -15.91 -3.73
C ALA A 96 -9.23 -16.20 -4.68
N ARG A 97 -10.14 -17.08 -4.26
CA ARG A 97 -11.31 -17.45 -5.08
C ARG A 97 -12.47 -16.48 -4.99
N TYR A 98 -12.70 -15.89 -3.81
CA TYR A 98 -13.94 -15.13 -3.54
C TYR A 98 -13.72 -13.64 -3.28
N ILE A 99 -12.51 -13.20 -2.98
CA ILE A 99 -12.19 -11.79 -2.78
C ILE A 99 -11.44 -11.28 -4.01
N ASN A 100 -12.06 -10.37 -4.74
CA ASN A 100 -11.56 -9.86 -6.02
C ASN A 100 -11.20 -8.37 -5.97
N ASP A 101 -10.77 -7.85 -4.85
CA ASP A 101 -10.38 -6.44 -4.70
C ASP A 101 -8.89 -6.21 -4.97
#